data_402c4f48d4f6132786a112780c388e73
#
_entry.id   402c4f48d4f6132786a112780c388e73
#
_cell.length_a   1.000
_cell.length_b   1.000
_cell.length_c   1.000
_cell.angle_alpha   90.00
_cell.angle_beta   90.00
_cell.angle_gamma   90.00
#
_symmetry.space_group_name_H-M   'P 1'
#
loop_
_entity.id
_entity.type
_entity.pdbx_description
1 polymer ?
#
loop_
_entity_poly.entity_id
_entity_poly.type
_entity_poly.pdbx_seq_one_letter_code
_entity_poly.pdbx_strand_id
1 'polypeptide(L)'
;PQLVLTGDLDFGLATACYGLYKNSKEAHSVLRQLVESHNLCDMLTGLQPIKPGKPCFGHQIRRCKGACVGKEALARHTMRLMTALTGLKLVSWPFPGPALLREGEEAHVIAGWRYLGTASADEQIDELLAKERPPFDRDTYKILAKHVGRMTPLPVKRFPSS
;
A
#
# COMPACT_ATOMS: atom_id res chain seq x y z
N PRO A 1 -10.00 5.96 5.58
CA PRO A 1 -8.88 5.02 5.46
C PRO A 1 -8.92 3.99 6.58
N GLN A 2 -8.38 2.81 6.33
CA GLN A 2 -8.23 1.74 7.30
C GLN A 2 -6.74 1.41 7.43
N LEU A 3 -6.27 1.19 8.65
CA LEU A 3 -4.94 0.64 8.91
C LEU A 3 -5.02 -0.89 8.82
N VAL A 4 -4.13 -1.47 8.03
CA VAL A 4 -4.07 -2.92 7.80
C VAL A 4 -2.65 -3.41 8.10
N LEU A 5 -2.52 -4.58 8.74
CA LEU A 5 -1.22 -5.24 8.88
C LEU A 5 -0.78 -5.81 7.53
N THR A 6 0.50 -5.74 7.25
CA THR A 6 1.05 -6.24 5.97
C THR A 6 0.90 -7.74 5.79
N GLY A 7 0.80 -8.51 6.89
CA GLY A 7 0.50 -9.94 6.87
C GLY A 7 -0.93 -10.27 6.44
N ASP A 8 -1.87 -9.32 6.64
CA ASP A 8 -3.30 -9.52 6.32
C ASP A 8 -3.66 -9.00 4.92
N LEU A 9 -2.68 -8.48 4.17
CA LEU A 9 -2.90 -7.87 2.87
C LEU A 9 -2.05 -8.54 1.79
N ASP A 10 -2.68 -8.98 0.71
CA ASP A 10 -1.95 -9.37 -0.49
C ASP A 10 -1.56 -8.10 -1.29
N PHE A 11 -0.30 -7.68 -1.11
CA PHE A 11 0.25 -6.52 -1.83
C PHE A 11 0.30 -6.70 -3.35
N GLY A 12 0.30 -7.93 -3.84
CA GLY A 12 0.24 -8.22 -5.27
C GLY A 12 -1.12 -7.87 -5.89
N LEU A 13 -2.20 -7.92 -5.10
CA LEU A 13 -3.56 -7.63 -5.53
C LEU A 13 -4.07 -6.26 -5.06
N ALA A 14 -3.38 -5.62 -4.11
CA ALA A 14 -3.80 -4.35 -3.54
C ALA A 14 -3.67 -3.20 -4.53
N THR A 15 -4.78 -2.53 -4.83
CA THR A 15 -4.86 -1.46 -5.85
C THR A 15 -4.69 -0.05 -5.29
N ALA A 16 -4.93 0.16 -4.00
CA ALA A 16 -4.92 1.49 -3.38
C ALA A 16 -4.37 1.45 -1.95
N CYS A 17 -3.06 1.33 -1.82
CA CYS A 17 -2.36 1.42 -0.55
C CYS A 17 -1.63 2.76 -0.42
N TYR A 18 -1.59 3.30 0.80
CA TYR A 18 -0.98 4.59 1.11
C TYR A 18 -0.13 4.49 2.37
N GLY A 19 1.15 4.81 2.23
CA GLY A 19 2.12 4.74 3.32
C GLY A 19 2.46 3.31 3.74
N LEU A 20 3.70 3.12 4.15
CA LEU A 20 4.21 1.84 4.63
C LEU A 20 5.08 2.11 5.86
N TYR A 21 4.59 1.71 7.03
CA TYR A 21 5.12 2.10 8.33
C TYR A 21 5.66 0.89 9.09
N LYS A 22 6.58 1.14 10.04
CA LYS A 22 7.17 0.08 10.89
C LYS A 22 6.14 -0.56 11.81
N ASN A 23 5.21 0.25 12.29
CA ASN A 23 4.21 -0.17 13.27
C ASN A 23 2.98 0.74 13.22
N SER A 24 1.91 0.32 13.87
CA SER A 24 0.66 1.04 13.96
C SER A 24 0.81 2.44 14.61
N LYS A 25 1.73 2.60 15.56
CA LYS A 25 1.96 3.90 16.25
C LYS A 25 2.50 4.94 15.25
N GLU A 26 3.47 4.56 14.43
CA GLU A 26 4.00 5.43 13.37
C GLU A 26 2.91 5.79 12.34
N ALA A 27 2.15 4.80 11.89
CA ALA A 27 1.04 5.01 10.96
C ALA A 27 -0.01 6.00 11.52
N HIS A 28 -0.42 5.84 12.78
CA HIS A 28 -1.34 6.76 13.44
C HIS A 28 -0.75 8.18 13.60
N SER A 29 0.55 8.29 13.88
CA SER A 29 1.23 9.58 13.98
C SER A 29 1.19 10.34 12.66
N VAL A 30 1.54 9.66 11.56
CA VAL A 30 1.50 10.25 10.21
C VAL A 30 0.06 10.60 9.82
N LEU A 31 -0.91 9.71 10.08
CA LEU A 31 -2.32 10.00 9.79
C LEU A 31 -2.81 11.23 10.57
N ARG A 32 -2.40 11.39 11.82
CA ARG A 32 -2.76 12.58 12.65
C ARG A 32 -2.18 13.86 12.05
N GLN A 33 -0.90 13.86 11.67
CA GLN A 33 -0.28 15.02 11.02
C GLN A 33 -1.01 15.37 9.71
N LEU A 34 -1.40 14.37 8.94
CA LEU A 34 -2.12 14.56 7.69
C LEU A 34 -3.52 15.15 7.92
N VAL A 35 -4.24 14.65 8.93
CA VAL A 35 -5.55 15.16 9.33
C VAL A 35 -5.46 16.61 9.78
N GLU A 36 -4.45 16.97 10.56
CA GLU A 36 -4.19 18.32 11.02
C GLU A 36 -3.83 19.28 9.89
N SER A 37 -2.89 18.88 9.04
CA SER A 37 -2.40 19.73 7.92
C SER A 37 -3.48 20.02 6.88
N HIS A 38 -4.41 19.08 6.68
CA HIS A 38 -5.44 19.20 5.63
C HIS A 38 -6.85 19.48 6.18
N ASN A 39 -6.97 19.81 7.47
CA ASN A 39 -8.26 20.08 8.13
C ASN A 39 -9.30 18.96 7.89
N LEU A 40 -8.86 17.70 7.96
CA LEU A 40 -9.72 16.54 7.79
C LEU A 40 -10.50 16.23 9.08
N CYS A 41 -11.45 15.33 8.99
CA CYS A 41 -12.30 14.93 10.10
C CYS A 41 -11.69 13.73 10.85
N ASP A 42 -11.44 13.85 12.15
CA ASP A 42 -10.88 12.76 12.98
C ASP A 42 -11.75 11.49 12.96
N MET A 43 -13.10 11.62 12.92
CA MET A 43 -14.01 10.48 12.85
C MET A 43 -13.95 9.79 11.48
N LEU A 44 -14.01 10.56 10.39
CA LEU A 44 -14.04 10.00 9.03
C LEU A 44 -12.70 9.43 8.59
N THR A 45 -11.62 9.82 9.25
CA THR A 45 -10.28 9.27 9.02
C THR A 45 -9.93 8.12 9.95
N GLY A 46 -10.78 7.78 10.91
CA GLY A 46 -10.57 6.67 11.84
C GLY A 46 -9.70 6.99 13.04
N LEU A 47 -9.28 8.25 13.25
CA LEU A 47 -8.52 8.67 14.44
C LEU A 47 -9.39 8.74 15.69
N GLN A 48 -10.71 8.87 15.52
CA GLN A 48 -11.70 8.93 16.59
C GLN A 48 -12.88 8.03 16.25
N PRO A 49 -13.48 7.31 17.23
CA PRO A 49 -14.69 6.54 17.03
C PRO A 49 -15.83 7.40 16.50
N ILE A 50 -16.58 6.88 15.53
CA ILE A 50 -17.76 7.57 14.96
C ILE A 50 -18.86 7.66 16.04
N LYS A 51 -19.32 8.89 16.30
CA LYS A 51 -20.45 9.18 17.20
C LYS A 51 -21.51 9.94 16.42
N PRO A 52 -22.61 9.28 15.99
CA PRO A 52 -23.66 9.94 15.21
C PRO A 52 -24.20 11.21 15.90
N GLY A 53 -24.36 12.29 15.13
CA GLY A 53 -24.88 13.57 15.62
C GLY A 53 -23.95 14.38 16.52
N LYS A 54 -22.75 13.87 16.85
CA LYS A 54 -21.77 14.60 17.66
C LYS A 54 -20.60 15.09 16.80
N PRO A 55 -20.08 16.31 17.07
CA PRO A 55 -18.88 16.80 16.39
C PRO A 55 -17.63 16.02 16.83
N CYS A 56 -16.70 15.79 15.90
CA CYS A 56 -15.38 15.28 16.24
C CYS A 56 -14.56 16.32 17.02
N PHE A 57 -13.48 15.88 17.66
CA PHE A 57 -12.59 16.78 18.41
C PHE A 57 -12.04 17.90 17.53
N GLY A 58 -11.58 17.58 16.32
CA GLY A 58 -11.09 18.59 15.37
C GLY A 58 -12.14 19.65 15.02
N HIS A 59 -13.44 19.28 14.97
CA HIS A 59 -14.49 20.28 14.76
C HIS A 59 -14.71 21.20 15.97
N GLN A 60 -14.64 20.65 17.18
CA GLN A 60 -14.78 21.44 18.42
C GLN A 60 -13.69 22.52 18.53
N ILE A 61 -12.48 22.21 18.08
CA ILE A 61 -11.34 23.16 18.07
C ILE A 61 -11.16 23.88 16.72
N ARG A 62 -12.17 23.86 15.85
CA ARG A 62 -12.24 24.56 14.56
C ARG A 62 -11.19 24.12 13.52
N ARG A 63 -10.61 22.92 13.64
CA ARG A 63 -9.72 22.33 12.65
C ARG A 63 -10.48 21.55 11.56
N CYS A 64 -11.54 20.83 11.91
CA CYS A 64 -12.38 20.11 10.94
C CYS A 64 -13.47 21.02 10.36
N LYS A 65 -13.71 20.93 9.05
CA LYS A 65 -14.73 21.72 8.35
C LYS A 65 -16.17 21.22 8.59
N GLY A 66 -16.36 20.22 9.44
CA GLY A 66 -17.69 19.77 9.90
C GLY A 66 -18.34 18.72 9.02
N ALA A 67 -17.57 17.94 8.27
CA ALA A 67 -18.13 16.82 7.49
C ALA A 67 -18.87 15.79 8.38
N CYS A 68 -18.43 15.61 9.65
CA CYS A 68 -19.08 14.72 10.61
C CYS A 68 -20.44 15.22 11.13
N VAL A 69 -20.74 16.49 10.96
CA VAL A 69 -22.02 17.14 11.39
C VAL A 69 -22.79 17.76 10.23
N GLY A 70 -22.47 17.36 9.00
CA GLY A 70 -23.18 17.79 7.80
C GLY A 70 -22.92 19.23 7.32
N LYS A 71 -21.97 19.95 7.94
CA LYS A 71 -21.59 21.31 7.50
C LYS A 71 -20.73 21.33 6.24
N GLU A 72 -20.06 20.23 5.95
CA GLU A 72 -19.31 20.02 4.72
C GLU A 72 -19.81 18.76 4.02
N ALA A 73 -19.99 18.82 2.70
CA ALA A 73 -20.34 17.66 1.90
C ALA A 73 -19.23 16.57 1.95
N LEU A 74 -19.62 15.31 2.16
CA LEU A 74 -18.69 14.17 2.23
C LEU A 74 -17.81 14.08 1.00
N ALA A 75 -18.33 14.35 -0.20
CA ALA A 75 -17.55 14.35 -1.44
C ALA A 75 -16.37 15.34 -1.38
N ARG A 76 -16.59 16.55 -0.84
CA ARG A 76 -15.53 17.56 -0.69
C ARG A 76 -14.47 17.13 0.32
N HIS A 77 -14.89 16.54 1.44
CA HIS A 77 -13.98 15.97 2.43
C HIS A 77 -13.15 14.81 1.80
N THR A 78 -13.81 13.91 1.06
CA THR A 78 -13.15 12.78 0.39
C THR A 78 -12.12 13.25 -0.64
N MET A 79 -12.46 14.25 -1.47
CA MET A 79 -11.50 14.82 -2.41
C MET A 79 -10.26 15.37 -1.70
N ARG A 80 -10.45 16.10 -0.60
CA ARG A 80 -9.35 16.65 0.20
C ARG A 80 -8.49 15.55 0.84
N LEU A 81 -9.13 14.48 1.34
CA LEU A 81 -8.43 13.31 1.85
C LEU A 81 -7.60 12.62 0.76
N MET A 82 -8.19 12.38 -0.43
CA MET A 82 -7.46 11.76 -1.54
C MET A 82 -6.28 12.61 -2.01
N THR A 83 -6.45 13.93 -2.06
CA THR A 83 -5.34 14.86 -2.36
C THR A 83 -4.23 14.75 -1.31
N ALA A 84 -4.59 14.72 -0.03
CA ALA A 84 -3.63 14.57 1.07
C ALA A 84 -2.86 13.25 1.01
N LEU A 85 -3.51 12.16 0.58
CA LEU A 85 -2.90 10.83 0.47
C LEU A 85 -2.04 10.65 -0.80
N THR A 86 -2.14 11.53 -1.80
CA THR A 86 -1.47 11.35 -3.10
C THR A 86 0.05 11.15 -2.96
N GLY A 87 0.70 11.92 -2.08
CA GLY A 87 2.14 11.81 -1.83
C GLY A 87 2.57 10.54 -1.08
N LEU A 88 1.61 9.79 -0.53
CA LEU A 88 1.85 8.55 0.22
C LEU A 88 1.47 7.30 -0.58
N LYS A 89 0.95 7.46 -1.80
CA LYS A 89 0.49 6.34 -2.61
C LYS A 89 1.63 5.36 -2.90
N LEU A 90 1.41 4.09 -2.60
CA LEU A 90 2.35 3.03 -2.91
C LEU A 90 2.19 2.59 -4.37
N VAL A 91 3.28 2.12 -4.96
CA VAL A 91 3.27 1.52 -6.29
C VAL A 91 2.61 0.15 -6.19
N SER A 92 1.50 -0.04 -6.91
CA SER A 92 0.86 -1.36 -7.03
C SER A 92 1.71 -2.28 -7.90
N TRP A 93 1.60 -3.61 -7.67
CA TRP A 93 2.27 -4.59 -8.54
C TRP A 93 1.66 -4.51 -9.95
N PRO A 94 2.46 -4.18 -11.00
CA PRO A 94 1.90 -3.87 -12.30
C PRO A 94 1.74 -5.09 -13.21
N PHE A 95 2.21 -6.26 -12.78
CA PHE A 95 2.25 -7.46 -13.63
C PHE A 95 1.14 -8.46 -13.24
N PRO A 96 0.59 -9.20 -14.20
CA PRO A 96 -0.45 -10.22 -13.93
C PRO A 96 0.09 -11.45 -13.17
N GLY A 97 1.41 -11.61 -13.09
CA GLY A 97 2.10 -12.69 -12.42
C GLY A 97 3.48 -12.27 -11.95
N PRO A 98 4.41 -13.22 -11.70
CA PRO A 98 5.80 -12.91 -11.39
C PRO A 98 6.50 -12.15 -12.52
N ALA A 99 7.59 -11.47 -12.15
CA ALA A 99 8.44 -10.75 -13.08
C ALA A 99 9.92 -11.01 -12.77
N LEU A 100 10.77 -10.75 -13.74
CA LEU A 100 12.22 -10.85 -13.64
C LEU A 100 12.85 -9.46 -13.67
N LEU A 101 13.83 -9.24 -12.81
CA LEU A 101 14.80 -8.15 -12.93
C LEU A 101 16.15 -8.79 -13.30
N ARG A 102 16.66 -8.49 -14.50
CA ARG A 102 17.93 -9.04 -14.97
C ARG A 102 19.10 -8.12 -14.63
N GLU A 103 20.16 -8.73 -14.12
CA GLU A 103 21.45 -8.07 -13.87
C GLU A 103 22.59 -8.97 -14.37
N GLY A 104 23.17 -8.61 -15.53
CA GLY A 104 24.12 -9.47 -16.22
C GLY A 104 23.47 -10.78 -16.66
N GLU A 105 24.07 -11.90 -16.25
CA GLU A 105 23.56 -13.25 -16.55
C GLU A 105 22.55 -13.76 -15.51
N GLU A 106 22.36 -13.03 -14.41
CA GLU A 106 21.46 -13.40 -13.34
C GLU A 106 20.07 -12.77 -13.52
N ALA A 107 19.06 -13.50 -13.08
CA ALA A 107 17.69 -13.05 -13.04
C ALA A 107 17.13 -13.11 -11.60
N HIS A 108 16.77 -11.98 -11.06
CA HIS A 108 16.03 -11.89 -9.78
C HIS A 108 14.56 -12.16 -10.03
N VAL A 109 14.01 -13.17 -9.36
CA VAL A 109 12.61 -13.59 -9.50
C VAL A 109 11.77 -12.89 -8.43
N ILE A 110 10.75 -12.14 -8.84
CA ILE A 110 9.90 -11.34 -7.96
C ILE A 110 8.43 -11.68 -8.23
N ALA A 111 7.62 -11.82 -7.18
CA ALA A 111 6.18 -12.02 -7.29
C ALA A 111 5.41 -11.20 -6.25
N GLY A 112 4.56 -10.27 -6.69
CA GLY A 112 3.73 -9.46 -5.80
C GLY A 112 4.55 -8.70 -4.75
N TRP A 113 5.65 -8.06 -5.17
CA TRP A 113 6.61 -7.35 -4.30
C TRP A 113 7.40 -8.23 -3.34
N ARG A 114 7.41 -9.56 -3.53
CA ARG A 114 8.22 -10.51 -2.76
C ARG A 114 9.38 -11.00 -3.61
N TYR A 115 10.57 -10.93 -3.07
CA TYR A 115 11.78 -11.47 -3.71
C TYR A 115 11.85 -12.97 -3.44
N LEU A 116 11.85 -13.78 -4.50
CA LEU A 116 11.86 -15.24 -4.40
C LEU A 116 13.28 -15.83 -4.46
N GLY A 117 14.21 -15.14 -5.11
CA GLY A 117 15.60 -15.55 -5.25
C GLY A 117 16.24 -15.12 -6.56
N THR A 118 17.49 -15.53 -6.76
CA THR A 118 18.27 -15.33 -8.00
C THR A 118 18.39 -16.64 -8.74
N ALA A 119 18.29 -16.59 -10.07
CA ALA A 119 18.45 -17.71 -10.97
C ALA A 119 19.44 -17.34 -12.09
N SER A 120 20.32 -18.28 -12.45
CA SER A 120 21.23 -18.18 -13.60
C SER A 120 20.76 -19.06 -14.78
N ALA A 121 19.73 -19.89 -14.55
CA ALA A 121 19.12 -20.78 -15.56
C ALA A 121 17.61 -20.83 -15.40
N ASP A 122 16.91 -21.16 -16.47
CA ASP A 122 15.43 -21.17 -16.50
C ASP A 122 14.81 -22.21 -15.54
N GLU A 123 15.47 -23.35 -15.35
CA GLU A 123 15.05 -24.40 -14.42
C GLU A 123 15.00 -23.90 -12.97
N GLN A 124 15.97 -23.06 -12.59
CA GLN A 124 16.02 -22.45 -11.25
C GLN A 124 14.88 -21.45 -11.04
N ILE A 125 14.42 -20.79 -12.12
CA ILE A 125 13.25 -19.91 -12.04
C ILE A 125 12.01 -20.72 -11.65
N ASP A 126 11.78 -21.85 -12.31
CA ASP A 126 10.64 -22.72 -12.05
C ASP A 126 10.69 -23.30 -10.62
N GLU A 127 11.88 -23.68 -10.14
CA GLU A 127 12.08 -24.09 -8.73
C GLU A 127 11.74 -22.97 -7.73
N LEU A 128 12.15 -21.73 -8.01
CA LEU A 128 11.85 -20.58 -7.14
C LEU A 128 10.36 -20.27 -7.12
N LEU A 129 9.68 -20.41 -8.25
CA LEU A 129 8.23 -20.20 -8.36
C LEU A 129 7.41 -21.28 -7.65
N ALA A 130 7.92 -22.50 -7.53
CA ALA A 130 7.29 -23.61 -6.85
C ALA A 130 7.40 -23.53 -5.30
N LYS A 131 8.34 -22.74 -4.79
CA LYS A 131 8.54 -22.58 -3.33
C LYS A 131 7.44 -21.72 -2.71
N GLU A 132 7.22 -21.92 -1.41
CA GLU A 132 6.37 -21.05 -0.62
C GLU A 132 6.86 -19.60 -0.69
N ARG A 133 5.94 -18.68 -0.89
CA ARG A 133 6.27 -17.26 -1.01
C ARG A 133 6.69 -16.71 0.36
N PRO A 134 7.82 -16.00 0.45
CA PRO A 134 8.23 -15.36 1.69
C PRO A 134 7.20 -14.31 2.11
N PRO A 135 7.13 -13.98 3.41
CA PRO A 135 6.29 -12.89 3.87
C PRO A 135 6.68 -11.57 3.19
N PHE A 136 5.71 -10.64 3.12
CA PHE A 136 5.99 -9.32 2.59
C PHE A 136 7.00 -8.59 3.48
N ASP A 137 8.05 -8.06 2.85
CA ASP A 137 9.08 -7.25 3.53
C ASP A 137 9.06 -5.80 2.99
N ARG A 138 8.99 -4.86 3.93
CA ARG A 138 8.90 -3.43 3.63
C ARG A 138 10.14 -2.88 2.93
N ASP A 139 11.31 -3.29 3.34
CA ASP A 139 12.56 -2.72 2.81
C ASP A 139 12.86 -3.34 1.44
N THR A 140 12.57 -4.62 1.24
CA THR A 140 12.54 -5.27 -0.06
C THR A 140 11.58 -4.54 -1.02
N TYR A 141 10.35 -4.24 -0.60
CA TYR A 141 9.42 -3.45 -1.41
C TYR A 141 10.02 -2.11 -1.86
N LYS A 142 10.63 -1.35 -0.93
CA LYS A 142 11.23 -0.04 -1.24
C LYS A 142 12.35 -0.12 -2.27
N ILE A 143 13.12 -1.20 -2.26
CA ILE A 143 14.17 -1.46 -3.25
C ILE A 143 13.51 -1.79 -4.59
N LEU A 144 12.63 -2.78 -4.61
CA LEU A 144 11.98 -3.28 -5.83
C LEU A 144 11.16 -2.20 -6.54
N ALA A 145 10.45 -1.35 -5.78
CA ALA A 145 9.64 -0.26 -6.35
C ALA A 145 10.46 0.74 -7.18
N LYS A 146 11.74 0.93 -6.88
CA LYS A 146 12.64 1.78 -7.67
C LYS A 146 13.04 1.14 -9.01
N HIS A 147 12.95 -0.18 -9.10
CA HIS A 147 13.40 -0.96 -10.26
C HIS A 147 12.25 -1.55 -11.10
N VAL A 148 11.00 -1.29 -10.71
CA VAL A 148 9.81 -1.87 -11.36
C VAL A 148 9.76 -1.60 -12.87
N GLY A 149 10.22 -0.45 -13.33
CA GLY A 149 10.28 -0.10 -14.75
C GLY A 149 11.32 -0.89 -15.57
N ARG A 150 12.22 -1.63 -14.90
CA ARG A 150 13.23 -2.51 -15.53
C ARG A 150 12.81 -3.98 -15.48
N MET A 151 11.71 -4.29 -14.79
CA MET A 151 11.22 -5.66 -14.67
C MET A 151 10.47 -6.09 -15.92
N THR A 152 10.59 -7.36 -16.27
CA THR A 152 9.87 -7.99 -17.38
C THR A 152 8.95 -9.08 -16.84
N PRO A 153 7.65 -9.10 -17.23
CA PRO A 153 6.73 -10.14 -16.77
C PRO A 153 7.13 -11.51 -17.28
N LEU A 154 6.97 -12.54 -16.45
CA LEU A 154 7.06 -13.92 -16.90
C LEU A 154 5.78 -14.30 -17.66
N PRO A 155 5.88 -15.10 -18.76
CA PRO A 155 4.72 -15.59 -19.50
C PRO A 155 3.79 -16.41 -18.59
N VAL A 156 2.49 -16.17 -18.69
CA VAL A 156 1.44 -16.83 -17.87
C VAL A 156 1.44 -18.36 -17.99
N LYS A 157 2.01 -18.93 -19.05
CA LYS A 157 2.10 -20.40 -19.27
C LYS A 157 2.97 -21.16 -18.25
N ARG A 158 3.73 -20.45 -17.40
CA ARG A 158 4.59 -21.06 -16.37
C ARG A 158 3.92 -21.21 -14.99
N PHE A 159 2.62 -20.86 -14.84
CA PHE A 159 1.95 -20.97 -13.54
C PHE A 159 1.01 -22.16 -13.54
N PRO A 160 1.19 -23.16 -12.65
CA PRO A 160 0.15 -24.12 -12.37
C PRO A 160 -1.07 -23.37 -11.82
N SER A 161 -2.22 -23.62 -12.42
CA SER A 161 -3.51 -23.16 -11.89
C SER A 161 -3.66 -23.69 -10.46
N SER A 162 -3.87 -22.81 -9.49
CA SER A 162 -4.22 -23.17 -8.11
C SER A 162 -5.58 -23.79 -8.06
#